data_854e451ab84443076b6484998f1af8d2
#
_entry.id   854e451ab84443076b6484998f1af8d2
#
_cell.length_a   1.000
_cell.length_b   1.000
_cell.length_c   1.000
_cell.angle_alpha   90.00
_cell.angle_beta   90.00
_cell.angle_gamma   90.00
#
_symmetry.space_group_name_H-M   'P 1'
#
loop_
_entity.id
_entity.type
_entity.pdbx_description
1 polymer ?
#
loop_
_entity_poly.entity_id
_entity_poly.type
_entity_poly.pdbx_seq_one_letter_code
_entity_poly.pdbx_strand_id
1 'polypeptide(L)'
;MTGEPVEDTVRDLTVSRLSRGFRLANLVIVLVTLLGLALPSLLSSADVYDSFATQVIAFATQVLVTVFAGLRIRHERLGDTTRWALLVVSVASYLVSTTGVPASHQVAQETDWSFGVIGWLGILLLLDRTVPGTVLFLAGVNVFSTGYLVVIGEDVLRFGVGAILVFGFQLAVVAAAGTLRRFAESASAAVRDAQRLRTAQAVADQVQSDRKARYAGLAETTVPLLSDLATGRADLTDERTRARYAVEAARMRRLFAETDEVPDPLVHELKACVDVAERRGIAVHLDTWGEHPPPPVEIRRRLIEPVMRTLATAATEPGTSARVTVLGSGNAVTVSIVIPGVVTQEVVTDAPPVTVHTTTADGMIWVEARWWT
;
A
#
# COMPACT_ATOMS: atom_id res chain seq x y z
N MET A 1 -13.76 4.70 -3.57
CA MET A 1 -12.41 4.16 -3.85
C MET A 1 -11.59 5.13 -4.71
N THR A 2 -11.13 6.28 -4.21
CA THR A 2 -10.33 7.26 -4.99
C THR A 2 -9.41 8.13 -4.12
N GLY A 3 -9.05 7.71 -2.91
CA GLY A 3 -8.18 8.48 -2.01
C GLY A 3 -6.69 8.07 -1.98
N GLU A 4 -6.33 6.89 -2.48
CA GLU A 4 -4.99 6.33 -2.36
C GLU A 4 -3.85 7.00 -3.17
N PRO A 5 -4.04 7.53 -4.39
CA PRO A 5 -2.90 8.03 -5.16
C PRO A 5 -2.41 9.43 -4.74
N VAL A 6 -3.21 10.24 -4.07
CA VAL A 6 -2.84 11.63 -3.73
C VAL A 6 -1.98 11.70 -2.47
N GLU A 7 -2.23 10.85 -1.48
CA GLU A 7 -1.48 10.83 -0.21
C GLU A 7 -0.07 10.23 -0.35
N ASP A 8 0.08 9.18 -1.15
CA ASP A 8 1.41 8.62 -1.45
C ASP A 8 2.27 9.63 -2.21
N THR A 9 1.68 10.44 -3.08
CA THR A 9 2.37 11.50 -3.83
C THR A 9 2.85 12.64 -2.92
N VAL A 10 2.04 13.09 -1.98
CA VAL A 10 2.42 14.16 -1.01
C VAL A 10 3.53 13.68 -0.08
N ARG A 11 3.53 12.43 0.27
CA ARG A 11 4.47 11.79 1.17
C ARG A 11 5.84 11.58 0.54
N ASP A 12 5.90 11.05 -0.68
CA ASP A 12 7.14 10.94 -1.46
C ASP A 12 7.76 12.31 -1.70
N LEU A 13 6.95 13.35 -1.83
CA LEU A 13 7.39 14.74 -1.94
C LEU A 13 8.05 15.24 -0.66
N THR A 14 7.59 14.86 0.53
CA THR A 14 8.15 15.37 1.79
C THR A 14 9.49 14.72 2.13
N VAL A 15 9.58 13.39 2.01
CA VAL A 15 10.84 12.65 2.21
C VAL A 15 11.88 13.02 1.14
N SER A 16 11.46 13.20 -0.11
CA SER A 16 12.34 13.63 -1.20
C SER A 16 12.82 15.08 -1.03
N ARG A 17 11.99 15.98 -0.50
CA ARG A 17 12.40 17.36 -0.19
C ARG A 17 13.43 17.42 0.93
N LEU A 18 13.25 16.64 2.00
CA LEU A 18 14.19 16.60 3.12
C LEU A 18 15.56 16.04 2.69
N SER A 19 15.56 14.93 1.95
CA SER A 19 16.80 14.35 1.40
C SER A 19 17.49 15.27 0.41
N ARG A 20 16.73 16.00 -0.41
CA ARG A 20 17.27 17.00 -1.33
C ARG A 20 17.88 18.19 -0.60
N GLY A 21 17.22 18.70 0.44
CA GLY A 21 17.74 19.78 1.29
C GLY A 21 19.08 19.41 1.92
N PHE A 22 19.20 18.19 2.43
CA PHE A 22 20.44 17.70 3.03
C PHE A 22 21.59 17.55 2.02
N ARG A 23 21.30 17.06 0.82
CA ARG A 23 22.30 16.99 -0.28
C ARG A 23 22.77 18.36 -0.72
N LEU A 24 21.86 19.32 -0.81
CA LEU A 24 22.22 20.70 -1.16
C LEU A 24 23.08 21.35 -0.06
N ALA A 25 22.75 21.14 1.22
CA ALA A 25 23.56 21.61 2.33
C ALA A 25 24.97 21.03 2.27
N ASN A 26 25.11 19.71 2.03
CA ASN A 26 26.42 19.07 1.90
C ASN A 26 27.18 19.56 0.66
N LEU A 27 26.51 19.79 -0.47
CA LEU A 27 27.11 20.39 -1.66
C LEU A 27 27.66 21.79 -1.36
N VAL A 28 26.92 22.60 -0.60
CA VAL A 28 27.40 23.94 -0.15
C VAL A 28 28.64 23.79 0.72
N ILE A 29 28.66 22.84 1.65
CA ILE A 29 29.84 22.60 2.49
C ILE A 29 31.05 22.22 1.62
N VAL A 30 30.88 21.31 0.63
CA VAL A 30 31.96 20.95 -0.31
C VAL A 30 32.46 22.17 -1.07
N LEU A 31 31.55 23.00 -1.61
CA LEU A 31 31.92 24.21 -2.34
C LEU A 31 32.64 25.23 -1.46
N VAL A 32 32.17 25.44 -0.24
CA VAL A 32 32.85 26.33 0.71
C VAL A 32 34.24 25.80 1.07
N THR A 33 34.38 24.50 1.28
CA THR A 33 35.68 23.87 1.57
C THR A 33 36.61 24.00 0.38
N LEU A 34 36.13 23.73 -0.85
CA LEU A 34 36.94 23.87 -2.07
C LEU A 34 37.36 25.29 -2.36
N LEU A 35 36.42 26.23 -2.38
CA LEU A 35 36.69 27.60 -2.82
C LEU A 35 37.18 28.50 -1.69
N GLY A 36 36.71 28.26 -0.43
CA GLY A 36 37.03 29.11 0.72
C GLY A 36 38.27 28.64 1.49
N LEU A 37 38.59 27.37 1.48
CA LEU A 37 39.75 26.82 2.23
C LEU A 37 40.81 26.24 1.30
N ALA A 38 40.45 25.36 0.36
CA ALA A 38 41.39 24.64 -0.46
C ALA A 38 42.02 25.53 -1.54
N LEU A 39 41.26 26.42 -2.19
CA LEU A 39 41.79 27.33 -3.21
C LEU A 39 42.79 28.34 -2.65
N PRO A 40 42.52 29.05 -1.53
CA PRO A 40 43.54 29.94 -0.93
C PRO A 40 44.79 29.16 -0.50
N SER A 41 44.62 27.97 0.11
CA SER A 41 45.74 27.10 0.50
C SER A 41 46.60 26.71 -0.72
N LEU A 42 45.99 26.29 -1.83
CA LEU A 42 46.64 25.94 -3.07
C LEU A 42 47.46 27.12 -3.63
N LEU A 43 46.91 28.31 -3.62
CA LEU A 43 47.55 29.51 -4.16
C LEU A 43 48.67 30.04 -3.25
N SER A 44 48.49 29.98 -1.92
CA SER A 44 49.50 30.43 -0.96
C SER A 44 50.72 29.50 -0.90
N SER A 45 50.57 28.24 -1.27
CA SER A 45 51.65 27.25 -1.25
C SER A 45 52.22 26.94 -2.63
N ALA A 46 51.94 27.78 -3.64
CA ALA A 46 52.30 27.55 -5.03
C ALA A 46 53.81 27.27 -5.24
N ASP A 47 54.67 27.96 -4.48
CA ASP A 47 56.13 27.84 -4.56
C ASP A 47 56.69 26.60 -3.84
N VAL A 48 55.85 25.90 -3.05
CA VAL A 48 56.25 24.75 -2.25
C VAL A 48 56.06 23.42 -2.98
N TYR A 49 55.15 23.37 -3.94
CA TYR A 49 54.83 22.14 -4.64
C TYR A 49 55.90 21.73 -5.63
N ASP A 50 56.18 20.41 -5.75
CA ASP A 50 57.06 19.86 -6.76
C ASP A 50 56.62 20.24 -8.19
N SER A 51 55.30 20.29 -8.40
CA SER A 51 54.69 20.77 -9.67
C SER A 51 53.35 21.45 -9.37
N PHE A 52 53.32 22.74 -9.46
CA PHE A 52 52.09 23.53 -9.32
C PHE A 52 51.03 23.15 -10.35
N ALA A 53 51.45 22.83 -11.60
CA ALA A 53 50.54 22.43 -12.65
C ALA A 53 49.76 21.13 -12.26
N THR A 54 50.45 20.17 -11.65
CA THR A 54 49.82 18.92 -11.18
C THR A 54 48.78 19.20 -10.11
N GLN A 55 49.10 20.10 -9.17
CA GLN A 55 48.16 20.49 -8.12
C GLN A 55 46.92 21.19 -8.68
N VAL A 56 47.08 22.09 -9.65
CA VAL A 56 45.96 22.75 -10.33
C VAL A 56 45.09 21.75 -11.10
N ILE A 57 45.66 20.76 -11.77
CA ILE A 57 44.88 19.69 -12.42
C ILE A 57 44.10 18.87 -11.40
N ALA A 58 44.73 18.49 -10.29
CA ALA A 58 44.08 17.77 -9.23
C ALA A 58 42.92 18.60 -8.64
N PHE A 59 43.12 19.87 -8.36
CA PHE A 59 42.07 20.76 -7.88
C PHE A 59 40.92 20.91 -8.89
N ALA A 60 41.21 21.16 -10.16
CA ALA A 60 40.22 21.26 -11.23
C ALA A 60 39.41 19.97 -11.36
N THR A 61 40.03 18.80 -11.18
CA THR A 61 39.35 17.50 -11.15
C THR A 61 38.35 17.42 -10.01
N GLN A 62 38.72 17.85 -8.79
CA GLN A 62 37.81 17.87 -7.63
C GLN A 62 36.63 18.84 -7.83
N VAL A 63 36.88 20.00 -8.44
CA VAL A 63 35.83 20.95 -8.83
C VAL A 63 34.87 20.34 -9.84
N LEU A 64 35.39 19.71 -10.90
CA LEU A 64 34.56 19.06 -11.92
C LEU A 64 33.73 17.93 -11.37
N VAL A 65 34.30 17.10 -10.49
CA VAL A 65 33.54 16.05 -9.78
C VAL A 65 32.41 16.66 -8.93
N THR A 66 32.70 17.75 -8.20
CA THR A 66 31.70 18.44 -7.36
C THR A 66 30.59 19.04 -8.20
N VAL A 67 30.91 19.73 -9.28
CA VAL A 67 29.91 20.32 -10.19
C VAL A 67 29.08 19.23 -10.85
N PHE A 68 29.70 18.19 -11.37
CA PHE A 68 28.98 17.08 -12.00
C PHE A 68 28.06 16.37 -11.00
N ALA A 69 28.56 16.06 -9.81
CA ALA A 69 27.73 15.47 -8.74
C ALA A 69 26.56 16.39 -8.38
N GLY A 70 26.82 17.70 -8.22
CA GLY A 70 25.79 18.69 -7.91
C GLY A 70 24.70 18.79 -8.98
N LEU A 71 25.06 18.81 -10.25
CA LEU A 71 24.11 18.81 -11.37
C LEU A 71 23.26 17.54 -11.40
N ARG A 72 23.87 16.39 -11.20
CA ARG A 72 23.15 15.10 -11.15
C ARG A 72 22.22 14.98 -9.95
N ILE A 73 22.66 15.44 -8.78
CA ILE A 73 21.84 15.46 -7.56
C ILE A 73 20.61 16.35 -7.73
N ARG A 74 20.72 17.42 -8.52
CA ARG A 74 19.61 18.35 -8.77
C ARG A 74 18.54 17.75 -9.69
N HIS A 75 18.93 16.94 -10.68
CA HIS A 75 18.05 16.43 -11.73
C HIS A 75 17.57 14.99 -11.46
N GLU A 76 18.44 14.10 -10.98
CA GLU A 76 18.14 12.69 -10.77
C GLU A 76 18.98 12.09 -9.61
N ARG A 77 18.71 10.83 -9.24
CA ARG A 77 19.59 10.09 -8.34
C ARG A 77 20.87 9.68 -9.10
N LEU A 78 22.04 9.85 -8.46
CA LEU A 78 23.31 9.32 -8.97
C LEU A 78 23.22 7.79 -9.13
N GLY A 79 23.40 7.30 -10.36
CA GLY A 79 23.53 5.87 -10.61
C GLY A 79 24.79 5.31 -9.92
N ASP A 80 24.74 4.04 -9.56
CA ASP A 80 25.83 3.40 -8.80
C ASP A 80 27.17 3.43 -9.54
N THR A 81 27.16 3.12 -10.83
CA THR A 81 28.37 3.15 -11.66
C THR A 81 28.99 4.55 -11.71
N THR A 82 28.16 5.58 -11.93
CA THR A 82 28.63 6.97 -11.96
C THR A 82 29.21 7.41 -10.61
N ARG A 83 28.57 7.01 -9.52
CA ARG A 83 29.02 7.31 -8.15
C ARG A 83 30.39 6.72 -7.87
N TRP A 84 30.58 5.43 -8.15
CA TRP A 84 31.87 4.78 -7.96
C TRP A 84 32.95 5.34 -8.87
N ALA A 85 32.62 5.68 -10.13
CA ALA A 85 33.54 6.33 -11.02
C ALA A 85 34.02 7.69 -10.48
N LEU A 86 33.07 8.54 -10.00
CA LEU A 86 33.42 9.82 -9.39
C LEU A 86 34.26 9.65 -8.11
N LEU A 87 33.94 8.64 -7.29
CA LEU A 87 34.71 8.36 -6.08
C LEU A 87 36.15 7.94 -6.42
N VAL A 88 36.33 7.05 -7.40
CA VAL A 88 37.65 6.61 -7.87
C VAL A 88 38.45 7.77 -8.42
N VAL A 89 37.84 8.61 -9.26
CA VAL A 89 38.49 9.82 -9.80
C VAL A 89 38.90 10.78 -8.69
N SER A 90 38.02 10.99 -7.69
CA SER A 90 38.31 11.85 -6.53
C SER A 90 39.47 11.30 -5.69
N VAL A 91 39.49 10.00 -5.42
CA VAL A 91 40.58 9.34 -4.68
C VAL A 91 41.89 9.39 -5.46
N ALA A 92 41.87 9.11 -6.78
CA ALA A 92 43.07 9.21 -7.62
C ALA A 92 43.63 10.64 -7.63
N SER A 93 42.78 11.65 -7.76
CA SER A 93 43.16 13.06 -7.68
C SER A 93 43.75 13.42 -6.32
N TYR A 94 43.15 12.90 -5.21
CA TYR A 94 43.68 13.06 -3.87
C TYR A 94 45.09 12.44 -3.72
N LEU A 95 45.29 11.21 -4.19
CA LEU A 95 46.59 10.54 -4.15
C LEU A 95 47.68 11.32 -4.92
N VAL A 96 47.34 11.79 -6.11
CA VAL A 96 48.24 12.62 -6.93
C VAL A 96 48.59 13.95 -6.22
N SER A 97 47.61 14.60 -5.61
CA SER A 97 47.86 15.84 -4.88
C SER A 97 48.78 15.60 -3.67
N THR A 98 48.46 14.60 -2.82
CA THR A 98 49.23 14.31 -1.61
C THR A 98 50.68 13.90 -1.91
N THR A 99 50.89 13.09 -2.94
CA THR A 99 52.27 12.67 -3.34
C THR A 99 53.08 13.76 -4.02
N GLY A 100 52.44 14.82 -4.51
CA GLY A 100 53.08 15.98 -5.13
C GLY A 100 53.46 17.10 -4.17
N VAL A 101 53.30 16.89 -2.84
CA VAL A 101 53.77 17.80 -1.80
C VAL A 101 55.10 17.29 -1.25
N PRO A 102 56.15 18.12 -1.16
CA PRO A 102 57.44 17.73 -0.57
C PRO A 102 57.26 17.28 0.88
N ALA A 103 57.98 16.24 1.26
CA ALA A 103 57.90 15.63 2.62
C ALA A 103 58.01 16.68 3.73
N SER A 104 58.95 17.62 3.62
CA SER A 104 59.20 18.67 4.60
C SER A 104 58.01 19.63 4.87
N HIS A 105 57.03 19.63 4.00
CA HIS A 105 55.84 20.53 4.07
C HIS A 105 54.52 19.81 4.23
N GLN A 106 54.52 18.49 4.22
CA GLN A 106 53.26 17.71 4.34
C GLN A 106 52.60 17.76 5.72
N VAL A 107 53.38 18.09 6.76
CA VAL A 107 52.85 18.24 8.12
C VAL A 107 52.11 19.57 8.31
N ALA A 108 52.35 20.55 7.45
CA ALA A 108 51.61 21.80 7.49
C ALA A 108 50.25 21.59 6.77
N GLN A 109 49.18 21.52 7.53
CA GLN A 109 47.79 21.42 6.99
C GLN A 109 47.47 22.52 5.97
N GLU A 110 48.20 23.61 6.01
CA GLU A 110 48.09 24.72 5.05
C GLU A 110 48.53 24.31 3.65
N THR A 111 49.39 23.27 3.49
CA THR A 111 49.92 22.84 2.22
C THR A 111 49.13 21.66 1.61
N ASP A 112 48.57 20.75 2.44
CA ASP A 112 47.72 19.65 1.95
C ASP A 112 46.23 20.05 1.91
N TRP A 113 45.89 20.85 0.92
CA TRP A 113 44.50 21.30 0.67
C TRP A 113 43.55 20.17 0.40
N SER A 114 44.02 19.02 -0.09
CA SER A 114 43.18 17.94 -0.61
C SER A 114 42.62 17.00 0.46
N PHE A 115 43.27 16.90 1.62
CA PHE A 115 42.86 16.02 2.72
C PHE A 115 41.43 16.33 3.25
N GLY A 116 41.13 17.59 3.51
CA GLY A 116 39.80 17.99 3.96
C GLY A 116 38.73 17.79 2.86
N VAL A 117 39.07 18.09 1.62
CA VAL A 117 38.16 18.04 0.47
C VAL A 117 37.71 16.63 0.16
N ILE A 118 38.62 15.65 0.15
CA ILE A 118 38.28 14.25 -0.19
C ILE A 118 37.25 13.65 0.79
N GLY A 119 37.34 13.97 2.06
CA GLY A 119 36.35 13.53 3.06
C GLY A 119 34.94 14.08 2.81
N TRP A 120 34.86 15.38 2.49
CA TRP A 120 33.56 16.02 2.17
C TRP A 120 32.95 15.51 0.87
N LEU A 121 33.78 15.29 -0.17
CA LEU A 121 33.35 14.64 -1.42
C LEU A 121 32.89 13.21 -1.18
N GLY A 122 33.58 12.44 -0.34
CA GLY A 122 33.14 11.12 0.07
C GLY A 122 31.76 11.14 0.73
N ILE A 123 31.53 12.08 1.64
CA ILE A 123 30.20 12.27 2.25
C ILE A 123 29.16 12.62 1.17
N LEU A 124 29.45 13.55 0.26
CA LEU A 124 28.53 13.94 -0.82
C LEU A 124 28.13 12.73 -1.71
N LEU A 125 29.08 11.86 -2.02
CA LEU A 125 28.87 10.72 -2.92
C LEU A 125 28.26 9.50 -2.22
N LEU A 126 28.56 9.26 -0.92
CA LEU A 126 28.20 8.03 -0.21
C LEU A 126 27.04 8.18 0.77
N LEU A 127 26.66 9.40 1.17
CA LEU A 127 25.67 9.65 2.21
C LEU A 127 24.28 9.02 1.91
N ASP A 128 23.94 8.87 0.65
CA ASP A 128 22.67 8.26 0.22
C ASP A 128 22.62 6.73 0.41
N ARG A 129 23.77 6.10 0.62
CA ARG A 129 23.85 4.64 0.74
C ARG A 129 23.73 4.17 2.18
N THR A 130 24.85 4.08 2.84
CA THR A 130 24.92 3.54 4.21
C THR A 130 25.86 4.37 5.05
N VAL A 131 25.45 4.71 6.25
CA VAL A 131 26.30 5.37 7.24
C VAL A 131 27.64 4.60 7.45
N PRO A 132 27.63 3.26 7.66
CA PRO A 132 28.88 2.54 7.86
C PRO A 132 29.82 2.59 6.64
N GLY A 133 29.30 2.58 5.43
CA GLY A 133 30.13 2.72 4.22
C GLY A 133 30.82 4.07 4.14
N THR A 134 30.11 5.15 4.48
CA THR A 134 30.70 6.50 4.55
C THR A 134 31.74 6.61 5.65
N VAL A 135 31.48 6.06 6.83
CA VAL A 135 32.44 6.03 7.95
C VAL A 135 33.71 5.23 7.58
N LEU A 136 33.53 4.07 6.93
CA LEU A 136 34.64 3.24 6.49
C LEU A 136 35.52 3.99 5.46
N PHE A 137 34.92 4.71 4.53
CA PHE A 137 35.64 5.54 3.58
C PHE A 137 36.45 6.64 4.28
N LEU A 138 35.82 7.39 5.18
CA LEU A 138 36.50 8.44 5.96
C LEU A 138 37.63 7.88 6.82
N ALA A 139 37.43 6.75 7.47
CA ALA A 139 38.47 6.06 8.21
C ALA A 139 39.62 5.59 7.29
N GLY A 140 39.28 5.06 6.13
CA GLY A 140 40.28 4.65 5.12
C GLY A 140 41.16 5.81 4.66
N VAL A 141 40.57 6.98 4.38
CA VAL A 141 41.33 8.21 4.04
C VAL A 141 42.29 8.59 5.18
N ASN A 142 41.79 8.60 6.44
CA ASN A 142 42.63 8.94 7.59
C ASN A 142 43.76 7.93 7.82
N VAL A 143 43.48 6.64 7.71
CA VAL A 143 44.46 5.57 7.84
C VAL A 143 45.55 5.69 6.74
N PHE A 144 45.12 5.94 5.49
CA PHE A 144 46.04 6.16 4.38
C PHE A 144 46.95 7.37 4.62
N SER A 145 46.38 8.53 4.98
CA SER A 145 47.13 9.76 5.23
C SER A 145 48.13 9.61 6.35
N THR A 146 47.70 9.00 7.49
CA THR A 146 48.54 8.73 8.64
C THR A 146 49.69 7.73 8.25
N GLY A 147 49.33 6.64 7.58
CA GLY A 147 50.29 5.64 7.11
C GLY A 147 51.32 6.21 6.14
N TYR A 148 50.89 7.10 5.26
CA TYR A 148 51.81 7.80 4.32
C TYR A 148 52.80 8.65 5.08
N LEU A 149 52.37 9.46 6.09
CA LEU A 149 53.25 10.25 6.94
C LEU A 149 54.26 9.43 7.72
N VAL A 150 53.83 8.26 8.25
CA VAL A 150 54.73 7.31 8.90
C VAL A 150 55.86 6.84 7.95
N VAL A 151 55.49 6.51 6.72
CA VAL A 151 56.44 6.01 5.70
C VAL A 151 57.48 7.05 5.32
N ILE A 152 57.08 8.32 5.22
CA ILE A 152 58.02 9.41 4.89
C ILE A 152 58.80 9.93 6.11
N GLY A 153 58.47 9.45 7.35
CA GLY A 153 59.19 9.79 8.56
C GLY A 153 58.82 11.12 9.21
N GLU A 154 57.65 11.65 8.89
CA GLU A 154 57.16 12.93 9.37
C GLU A 154 56.38 12.82 10.72
N ASP A 155 56.18 13.94 11.43
CA ASP A 155 55.54 14.01 12.74
C ASP A 155 54.02 13.78 12.65
N VAL A 156 53.62 12.52 12.82
CA VAL A 156 52.23 12.09 12.84
C VAL A 156 51.39 12.77 13.95
N LEU A 157 52.02 13.15 15.09
CA LEU A 157 51.27 13.79 16.18
C LEU A 157 50.75 15.17 15.80
N ARG A 158 51.53 15.92 15.08
CA ARG A 158 51.21 17.25 14.60
C ARG A 158 50.05 17.21 13.56
N PHE A 159 50.11 16.27 12.60
CA PHE A 159 49.01 15.99 11.68
C PHE A 159 47.75 15.49 12.39
N GLY A 160 47.93 14.61 13.42
CA GLY A 160 46.82 13.95 14.11
C GLY A 160 45.83 14.90 14.77
N VAL A 161 46.30 16.03 15.32
CA VAL A 161 45.41 17.04 15.92
C VAL A 161 44.43 17.59 14.91
N GLY A 162 44.88 17.99 13.74
CA GLY A 162 44.01 18.50 12.69
C GLY A 162 43.16 17.41 12.04
N ALA A 163 43.73 16.21 11.84
CA ALA A 163 43.00 15.09 11.30
C ALA A 163 41.82 14.69 12.21
N ILE A 164 42.00 14.68 13.54
CA ILE A 164 40.94 14.41 14.52
C ILE A 164 39.83 15.46 14.45
N LEU A 165 40.17 16.75 14.31
CA LEU A 165 39.19 17.82 14.19
C LEU A 165 38.35 17.69 12.90
N VAL A 166 39.00 17.51 11.75
CA VAL A 166 38.34 17.36 10.45
C VAL A 166 37.47 16.08 10.44
N PHE A 167 38.05 14.96 10.85
CA PHE A 167 37.35 13.68 10.90
C PHE A 167 36.18 13.71 11.90
N GLY A 168 36.38 14.29 13.09
CA GLY A 168 35.32 14.43 14.10
C GLY A 168 34.15 15.27 13.58
N PHE A 169 34.44 16.37 12.88
CA PHE A 169 33.39 17.21 12.27
C PHE A 169 32.66 16.47 11.13
N GLN A 170 33.37 15.75 10.29
CA GLN A 170 32.78 14.92 9.24
C GLN A 170 31.91 13.81 9.82
N LEU A 171 32.36 13.13 10.86
CA LEU A 171 31.56 12.12 11.57
C LEU A 171 30.30 12.71 12.20
N ALA A 172 30.38 13.90 12.80
CA ALA A 172 29.22 14.56 13.37
C ALA A 172 28.15 14.84 12.29
N VAL A 173 28.57 15.28 11.11
CA VAL A 173 27.64 15.50 9.97
C VAL A 173 27.05 14.19 9.47
N VAL A 174 27.85 13.13 9.34
CA VAL A 174 27.36 11.79 8.94
C VAL A 174 26.38 11.23 9.99
N ALA A 175 26.68 11.40 11.27
CA ALA A 175 25.79 10.95 12.35
C ALA A 175 24.48 11.74 12.36
N ALA A 176 24.54 13.06 12.20
CA ALA A 176 23.35 13.91 12.10
C ALA A 176 22.47 13.51 10.90
N ALA A 177 23.07 13.25 9.74
CA ALA A 177 22.37 12.76 8.55
C ALA A 177 21.70 11.40 8.79
N GLY A 178 22.44 10.47 9.41
CA GLY A 178 21.94 9.14 9.75
C GLY A 178 20.77 9.16 10.73
N THR A 179 20.86 9.99 11.77
CA THR A 179 19.76 10.18 12.74
C THR A 179 18.54 10.80 12.10
N LEU A 180 18.71 11.86 11.32
CA LEU A 180 17.59 12.52 10.61
C LEU A 180 16.87 11.55 9.65
N ARG A 181 17.62 10.72 8.93
CA ARG A 181 17.06 9.69 8.07
C ARG A 181 16.24 8.66 8.86
N ARG A 182 16.75 8.17 9.99
CA ARG A 182 16.02 7.24 10.87
C ARG A 182 14.73 7.88 11.41
N PHE A 183 14.77 9.15 11.82
CA PHE A 183 13.57 9.88 12.25
C PHE A 183 12.54 10.00 11.12
N ALA A 184 12.97 10.31 9.90
CA ALA A 184 12.07 10.37 8.74
C ALA A 184 11.45 9.01 8.42
N GLU A 185 12.20 7.92 8.52
CA GLU A 185 11.72 6.54 8.32
C GLU A 185 10.71 6.15 9.42
N SER A 186 11.02 6.43 10.70
CA SER A 186 10.12 6.12 11.83
C SER A 186 8.83 6.96 11.80
N ALA A 187 8.91 8.25 11.49
CA ALA A 187 7.74 9.10 11.32
C ALA A 187 6.83 8.58 10.20
N SER A 188 7.44 8.15 9.08
CA SER A 188 6.70 7.55 7.96
C SER A 188 6.02 6.23 8.35
N ALA A 189 6.65 5.39 9.18
CA ALA A 189 6.05 4.16 9.69
C ALA A 189 4.85 4.47 10.61
N ALA A 190 5.01 5.41 11.54
CA ALA A 190 3.93 5.81 12.46
C ALA A 190 2.69 6.34 11.74
N VAL A 191 2.88 7.13 10.67
CA VAL A 191 1.76 7.61 9.84
C VAL A 191 1.04 6.44 9.15
N ARG A 192 1.78 5.44 8.63
CA ARG A 192 1.19 4.23 8.02
C ARG A 192 0.32 3.45 9.00
N ASP A 193 0.83 3.25 10.19
CA ASP A 193 0.12 2.48 11.21
C ASP A 193 -1.13 3.24 11.71
N ALA A 194 -1.03 4.56 11.88
CA ALA A 194 -2.18 5.39 12.21
C ALA A 194 -3.26 5.34 11.12
N GLN A 195 -2.88 5.29 9.85
CA GLN A 195 -3.82 5.21 8.73
C GLN A 195 -4.50 3.85 8.63
N ARG A 196 -3.74 2.75 8.84
CA ARG A 196 -4.32 1.40 8.93
C ARG A 196 -5.35 1.28 10.05
N LEU A 197 -5.04 1.86 11.21
CA LEU A 197 -5.98 1.89 12.35
C LEU A 197 -7.25 2.67 12.02
N ARG A 198 -7.13 3.85 11.37
CA ARG A 198 -8.29 4.64 10.96
C ARG A 198 -9.17 3.89 9.96
N THR A 199 -8.56 3.22 8.97
CA THR A 199 -9.31 2.42 7.99
C THR A 199 -10.02 1.27 8.67
N ALA A 200 -9.36 0.55 9.58
CA ALA A 200 -9.98 -0.54 10.33
C ALA A 200 -11.15 -0.05 11.22
N GLN A 201 -10.98 1.11 11.87
CA GLN A 201 -12.06 1.74 12.64
C GLN A 201 -13.24 2.15 11.76
N ALA A 202 -12.97 2.79 10.59
CA ALA A 202 -14.04 3.18 9.67
C ALA A 202 -14.84 1.97 9.15
N VAL A 203 -14.17 0.85 8.85
CA VAL A 203 -14.83 -0.40 8.46
C VAL A 203 -15.67 -0.96 9.63
N ALA A 204 -15.12 -0.97 10.84
CA ALA A 204 -15.87 -1.43 12.03
C ALA A 204 -17.10 -0.55 12.31
N ASP A 205 -16.97 0.76 12.21
CA ASP A 205 -18.07 1.72 12.39
C ASP A 205 -19.14 1.54 11.31
N GLN A 206 -18.73 1.30 10.05
CA GLN A 206 -19.66 1.02 8.96
C GLN A 206 -20.46 -0.27 9.21
N VAL A 207 -19.77 -1.36 9.58
CA VAL A 207 -20.43 -2.64 9.93
C VAL A 207 -21.40 -2.46 11.08
N GLN A 208 -21.03 -1.69 12.09
CA GLN A 208 -21.90 -1.40 13.24
C GLN A 208 -23.10 -0.53 12.86
N SER A 209 -22.90 0.45 12.00
CA SER A 209 -23.97 1.29 11.45
C SER A 209 -24.96 0.47 10.64
N ASP A 210 -24.47 -0.42 9.76
CA ASP A 210 -25.30 -1.30 8.95
C ASP A 210 -26.10 -2.30 9.82
N ARG A 211 -25.48 -2.82 10.89
CA ARG A 211 -26.21 -3.63 11.90
C ARG A 211 -27.32 -2.83 12.57
N LYS A 212 -27.03 -1.62 13.05
CA LYS A 212 -28.03 -0.75 13.68
C LYS A 212 -29.18 -0.43 12.74
N ALA A 213 -28.89 -0.10 11.48
CA ALA A 213 -29.91 0.19 10.48
C ALA A 213 -30.83 -1.03 10.22
N ARG A 214 -30.26 -2.24 10.16
CA ARG A 214 -31.03 -3.49 10.03
C ARG A 214 -31.95 -3.74 11.23
N TYR A 215 -31.45 -3.56 12.46
CA TYR A 215 -32.26 -3.72 13.66
C TYR A 215 -33.33 -2.63 13.83
N ALA A 216 -33.05 -1.39 13.40
CA ALA A 216 -34.05 -0.33 13.40
C ALA A 216 -35.22 -0.64 12.47
N GLY A 217 -34.93 -1.16 11.24
CA GLY A 217 -35.99 -1.59 10.34
C GLY A 217 -36.85 -2.74 10.87
N LEU A 218 -36.26 -3.66 11.66
CA LEU A 218 -37.03 -4.70 12.39
C LEU A 218 -37.90 -4.10 13.48
N ALA A 219 -37.38 -3.12 14.23
CA ALA A 219 -38.13 -2.51 15.31
C ALA A 219 -39.41 -1.79 14.80
N GLU A 220 -39.34 -1.15 13.64
CA GLU A 220 -40.48 -0.45 13.03
C GLU A 220 -41.59 -1.40 12.56
N THR A 221 -41.23 -2.55 12.00
CA THR A 221 -42.23 -3.47 11.41
C THR A 221 -42.63 -4.60 12.33
N THR A 222 -41.67 -5.19 13.03
CA THR A 222 -41.89 -6.42 13.82
C THR A 222 -42.39 -6.14 15.22
N VAL A 223 -41.91 -5.09 15.89
CA VAL A 223 -42.33 -4.77 17.28
C VAL A 223 -43.84 -4.48 17.40
N PRO A 224 -44.47 -3.67 16.50
CA PRO A 224 -45.91 -3.46 16.52
C PRO A 224 -46.69 -4.77 16.34
N LEU A 225 -46.29 -5.64 15.43
CA LEU A 225 -46.95 -6.92 15.18
C LEU A 225 -46.88 -7.83 16.42
N LEU A 226 -45.69 -7.94 17.03
CA LEU A 226 -45.52 -8.73 18.26
C LEU A 226 -46.33 -8.14 19.42
N SER A 227 -46.41 -6.81 19.53
CA SER A 227 -47.23 -6.13 20.54
C SER A 227 -48.71 -6.41 20.34
N ASP A 228 -49.21 -6.38 19.09
CA ASP A 228 -50.62 -6.68 18.79
C ASP A 228 -50.95 -8.15 19.09
N LEU A 229 -50.01 -9.06 18.81
CA LEU A 229 -50.16 -10.48 19.16
C LEU A 229 -50.17 -10.67 20.68
N ALA A 230 -49.21 -10.06 21.40
CA ALA A 230 -49.10 -10.20 22.87
C ALA A 230 -50.28 -9.62 23.64
N THR A 231 -50.91 -8.57 23.09
CA THR A 231 -52.07 -7.91 23.69
C THR A 231 -53.43 -8.48 23.23
N GLY A 232 -53.40 -9.52 22.38
CA GLY A 232 -54.62 -10.14 21.84
C GLY A 232 -55.41 -9.26 20.86
N ARG A 233 -54.78 -8.20 20.34
CA ARG A 233 -55.43 -7.33 19.33
C ARG A 233 -55.35 -7.90 17.91
N ALA A 234 -54.48 -8.85 17.69
CA ALA A 234 -54.34 -9.52 16.41
C ALA A 234 -55.43 -10.59 16.23
N ASP A 235 -56.28 -10.43 15.24
CA ASP A 235 -57.21 -11.48 14.86
C ASP A 235 -56.56 -12.51 13.98
N LEU A 236 -56.16 -13.63 14.58
CA LEU A 236 -55.50 -14.76 13.89
C LEU A 236 -56.48 -15.63 13.09
N THR A 237 -57.81 -15.38 13.18
CA THR A 237 -58.80 -16.06 12.35
C THR A 237 -58.88 -15.45 10.95
N ASP A 238 -58.50 -14.17 10.81
CA ASP A 238 -58.40 -13.48 9.53
C ASP A 238 -57.18 -13.97 8.74
N GLU A 239 -57.43 -14.42 7.53
CA GLU A 239 -56.40 -14.99 6.65
C GLU A 239 -55.38 -13.95 6.19
N ARG A 240 -55.75 -12.69 5.99
CA ARG A 240 -54.84 -11.60 5.66
C ARG A 240 -53.88 -11.28 6.80
N THR A 241 -54.39 -11.31 8.02
CA THR A 241 -53.58 -11.12 9.22
C THR A 241 -52.54 -12.24 9.35
N ARG A 242 -52.96 -13.50 9.21
CA ARG A 242 -52.01 -14.64 9.19
C ARG A 242 -50.94 -14.54 8.14
N ALA A 243 -51.30 -14.19 6.90
CA ALA A 243 -50.35 -14.03 5.80
C ALA A 243 -49.32 -12.95 6.12
N ARG A 244 -49.75 -11.81 6.70
CA ARG A 244 -48.84 -10.73 7.12
C ARG A 244 -47.84 -11.20 8.18
N TYR A 245 -48.24 -11.95 9.17
CA TYR A 245 -47.35 -12.52 10.17
C TYR A 245 -46.41 -13.56 9.58
N ALA A 246 -46.87 -14.38 8.62
CA ALA A 246 -46.05 -15.37 7.96
C ALA A 246 -44.91 -14.73 7.14
N VAL A 247 -45.22 -13.64 6.42
CA VAL A 247 -44.22 -12.86 5.66
C VAL A 247 -43.16 -12.26 6.59
N GLU A 248 -43.60 -11.63 7.71
CA GLU A 248 -42.65 -11.01 8.62
C GLU A 248 -41.81 -12.06 9.38
N ALA A 249 -42.37 -13.21 9.71
CA ALA A 249 -41.65 -14.34 10.32
C ALA A 249 -40.59 -14.91 9.31
N ALA A 250 -40.92 -14.97 8.03
CA ALA A 250 -39.95 -15.38 6.99
C ALA A 250 -38.82 -14.37 6.87
N ARG A 251 -39.14 -13.07 6.88
CA ARG A 251 -38.18 -11.97 6.86
C ARG A 251 -37.22 -12.00 8.05
N MET A 252 -37.75 -12.19 9.25
CA MET A 252 -36.95 -12.33 10.48
C MET A 252 -35.99 -13.50 10.41
N ARG A 253 -36.50 -14.68 10.03
CA ARG A 253 -35.63 -15.88 9.87
C ARG A 253 -34.48 -15.63 8.93
N ARG A 254 -34.70 -14.96 7.80
CA ARG A 254 -33.68 -14.59 6.85
C ARG A 254 -32.62 -13.67 7.47
N LEU A 255 -33.04 -12.62 8.17
CA LEU A 255 -32.14 -11.68 8.84
C LEU A 255 -31.26 -12.33 9.91
N PHE A 256 -31.78 -13.33 10.63
CA PHE A 256 -31.00 -14.08 11.61
C PHE A 256 -30.17 -15.21 11.03
N ALA A 257 -30.53 -15.73 9.84
CA ALA A 257 -29.72 -16.69 9.10
C ALA A 257 -28.55 -16.04 8.34
N GLU A 258 -28.54 -14.72 8.18
CA GLU A 258 -27.44 -13.95 7.59
C GLU A 258 -26.27 -13.79 8.57
N THR A 259 -25.68 -14.92 8.99
CA THR A 259 -24.40 -14.93 9.70
C THR A 259 -23.28 -14.91 8.67
N ASP A 260 -22.50 -13.83 8.67
CA ASP A 260 -21.08 -13.63 8.25
C ASP A 260 -20.45 -14.51 7.13
N GLU A 261 -21.20 -15.06 6.17
CA GLU A 261 -20.62 -15.74 5.02
C GLU A 261 -20.34 -14.78 3.86
N VAL A 262 -19.24 -15.03 3.18
CA VAL A 262 -18.83 -14.34 1.94
C VAL A 262 -20.05 -14.20 1.02
N PRO A 263 -20.43 -12.99 0.59
CA PRO A 263 -21.65 -12.80 -0.17
C PRO A 263 -21.55 -13.52 -1.51
N ASP A 264 -22.24 -14.65 -1.64
CA ASP A 264 -22.43 -15.34 -2.91
C ASP A 264 -23.28 -14.44 -3.84
N PRO A 265 -22.72 -14.03 -5.00
CA PRO A 265 -23.43 -13.14 -5.92
C PRO A 265 -24.76 -13.71 -6.43
N LEU A 266 -24.89 -15.04 -6.61
CA LEU A 266 -26.12 -15.68 -7.02
C LEU A 266 -27.20 -15.58 -5.93
N VAL A 267 -26.84 -15.88 -4.69
CA VAL A 267 -27.74 -15.79 -3.54
C VAL A 267 -28.13 -14.34 -3.28
N HIS A 268 -27.22 -13.39 -3.47
CA HIS A 268 -27.51 -11.97 -3.34
C HIS A 268 -28.57 -11.49 -4.34
N GLU A 269 -28.45 -11.86 -5.61
CA GLU A 269 -29.40 -11.52 -6.65
C GLU A 269 -30.78 -12.22 -6.39
N LEU A 270 -30.79 -13.48 -5.95
CA LEU A 270 -32.02 -14.19 -5.56
C LEU A 270 -32.72 -13.54 -4.36
N LYS A 271 -31.99 -13.05 -3.38
CA LYS A 271 -32.55 -12.30 -2.25
C LYS A 271 -33.33 -11.07 -2.71
N ALA A 272 -32.81 -10.34 -3.70
CA ALA A 272 -33.52 -9.20 -4.28
C ALA A 272 -34.84 -9.61 -4.94
N CYS A 273 -34.88 -10.76 -5.63
CA CYS A 273 -36.12 -11.29 -6.21
C CYS A 273 -37.12 -11.70 -5.13
N VAL A 274 -36.66 -12.33 -4.07
CA VAL A 274 -37.46 -12.72 -2.92
C VAL A 274 -38.08 -11.49 -2.23
N ASP A 275 -37.32 -10.42 -2.02
CA ASP A 275 -37.82 -9.17 -1.43
C ASP A 275 -38.96 -8.54 -2.25
N VAL A 276 -38.89 -8.65 -3.59
CA VAL A 276 -39.98 -8.19 -4.47
C VAL A 276 -41.25 -9.05 -4.30
N ALA A 277 -41.08 -10.37 -4.23
CA ALA A 277 -42.19 -11.30 -4.04
C ALA A 277 -42.88 -11.12 -2.67
N GLU A 278 -42.11 -10.90 -1.61
CA GLU A 278 -42.62 -10.65 -0.26
C GLU A 278 -43.41 -9.34 -0.17
N ARG A 279 -42.96 -8.29 -0.86
CA ARG A 279 -43.74 -7.03 -0.97
C ARG A 279 -45.10 -7.24 -1.65
N ARG A 280 -45.22 -8.27 -2.48
CA ARG A 280 -46.50 -8.68 -3.09
C ARG A 280 -47.33 -9.60 -2.20
N GLY A 281 -46.85 -9.98 -1.02
CA GLY A 281 -47.56 -10.81 -0.06
C GLY A 281 -47.30 -12.31 -0.18
N ILE A 282 -46.32 -12.75 -0.96
CA ILE A 282 -45.92 -14.16 -1.07
C ILE A 282 -44.85 -14.44 -0.01
N ALA A 283 -45.10 -15.38 0.89
CA ALA A 283 -44.11 -15.81 1.89
C ALA A 283 -43.04 -16.69 1.20
N VAL A 284 -41.79 -16.25 1.12
CA VAL A 284 -40.71 -17.00 0.44
C VAL A 284 -39.71 -17.53 1.45
N HIS A 285 -39.40 -18.84 1.37
CA HIS A 285 -38.32 -19.47 2.10
C HIS A 285 -37.15 -19.67 1.14
N LEU A 286 -35.98 -19.10 1.46
CA LEU A 286 -34.74 -19.24 0.68
C LEU A 286 -33.77 -20.11 1.48
N ASP A 287 -33.44 -21.28 0.96
CA ASP A 287 -32.49 -22.23 1.54
C ASP A 287 -31.27 -22.36 0.62
N THR A 288 -30.06 -22.42 1.19
CA THR A 288 -28.81 -22.61 0.45
C THR A 288 -28.04 -23.79 1.03
N TRP A 289 -27.61 -24.72 0.18
CA TRP A 289 -26.89 -25.94 0.56
C TRP A 289 -25.70 -26.21 -0.35
N GLY A 290 -24.59 -26.62 0.22
CA GLY A 290 -23.38 -26.98 -0.49
C GLY A 290 -22.61 -25.78 -1.05
N GLU A 291 -21.46 -26.07 -1.65
CA GLU A 291 -20.58 -25.08 -2.30
C GLU A 291 -20.66 -25.24 -3.82
N HIS A 292 -20.55 -24.15 -4.54
CA HIS A 292 -20.50 -24.13 -5.99
C HIS A 292 -19.53 -23.04 -6.49
N PRO A 293 -18.96 -23.20 -7.68
CA PRO A 293 -18.17 -22.14 -8.29
C PRO A 293 -19.07 -20.95 -8.60
N PRO A 294 -18.58 -19.69 -8.43
CA PRO A 294 -19.38 -18.52 -8.70
C PRO A 294 -19.76 -18.46 -10.19
N PRO A 295 -21.07 -18.52 -10.54
CA PRO A 295 -21.49 -18.51 -11.93
C PRO A 295 -21.19 -17.14 -12.57
N PRO A 296 -20.75 -17.09 -13.84
CA PRO A 296 -20.65 -15.84 -14.60
C PRO A 296 -21.98 -15.06 -14.65
N VAL A 297 -21.92 -13.76 -14.86
CA VAL A 297 -23.12 -12.87 -14.83
C VAL A 297 -24.24 -13.38 -15.76
N GLU A 298 -23.89 -13.80 -16.96
CA GLU A 298 -24.86 -14.30 -17.95
C GLU A 298 -25.54 -15.60 -17.48
N ILE A 299 -24.80 -16.46 -16.82
CA ILE A 299 -25.30 -17.72 -16.25
C ILE A 299 -26.20 -17.44 -15.06
N ARG A 300 -25.81 -16.51 -14.17
CA ARG A 300 -26.64 -16.11 -13.03
C ARG A 300 -28.01 -15.60 -13.47
N ARG A 301 -28.05 -14.73 -14.48
CA ARG A 301 -29.30 -14.23 -15.03
C ARG A 301 -30.20 -15.35 -15.54
N ARG A 302 -29.64 -16.33 -16.24
CA ARG A 302 -30.40 -17.50 -16.75
C ARG A 302 -30.88 -18.41 -15.63
N LEU A 303 -30.13 -18.56 -14.54
CA LEU A 303 -30.54 -19.32 -13.37
C LEU A 303 -31.65 -18.65 -12.58
N ILE A 304 -31.63 -17.33 -12.51
CA ILE A 304 -32.60 -16.54 -11.74
C ILE A 304 -33.90 -16.28 -12.52
N GLU A 305 -33.82 -16.14 -13.84
CA GLU A 305 -34.97 -15.80 -14.70
C GLU A 305 -36.18 -16.73 -14.49
N PRO A 306 -36.06 -18.08 -14.43
CA PRO A 306 -37.18 -18.98 -14.18
C PRO A 306 -37.84 -18.73 -12.81
N VAL A 307 -37.04 -18.49 -11.76
CA VAL A 307 -37.53 -18.17 -10.41
C VAL A 307 -38.29 -16.86 -10.42
N MET A 308 -37.71 -15.82 -11.04
CA MET A 308 -38.35 -14.50 -11.17
C MET A 308 -39.68 -14.58 -11.91
N ARG A 309 -39.71 -15.31 -13.03
CA ARG A 309 -40.92 -15.50 -13.83
C ARG A 309 -42.02 -16.23 -13.05
N THR A 310 -41.66 -17.29 -12.33
CA THR A 310 -42.60 -18.06 -11.51
C THR A 310 -43.15 -17.21 -10.36
N LEU A 311 -42.32 -16.46 -9.65
CA LEU A 311 -42.75 -15.52 -8.60
C LEU A 311 -43.61 -14.38 -9.15
N ALA A 312 -43.30 -13.90 -10.35
CA ALA A 312 -44.07 -12.81 -10.98
C ALA A 312 -45.47 -13.23 -11.43
N THR A 313 -45.64 -14.48 -11.86
CA THR A 313 -46.91 -15.05 -12.35
C THR A 313 -47.71 -15.76 -11.25
N ALA A 314 -47.12 -15.96 -10.07
CA ALA A 314 -47.81 -16.61 -8.96
C ALA A 314 -49.04 -15.84 -8.51
N ALA A 315 -50.10 -16.57 -8.20
CA ALA A 315 -51.31 -15.99 -7.58
C ALA A 315 -50.93 -15.39 -6.23
N THR A 316 -51.43 -14.16 -6.00
CA THR A 316 -51.21 -13.43 -4.72
C THR A 316 -52.38 -13.67 -3.76
N GLU A 317 -52.82 -14.91 -3.64
CA GLU A 317 -53.86 -15.28 -2.64
C GLU A 317 -53.28 -15.25 -1.21
N PRO A 318 -54.08 -14.88 -0.23
CA PRO A 318 -53.65 -14.93 1.15
C PRO A 318 -53.16 -16.33 1.53
N GLY A 319 -51.94 -16.42 2.08
CA GLY A 319 -51.34 -17.71 2.47
C GLY A 319 -50.45 -18.37 1.40
N THR A 320 -50.31 -17.78 0.21
CA THR A 320 -49.37 -18.31 -0.79
C THR A 320 -47.95 -18.29 -0.25
N SER A 321 -47.31 -19.46 -0.26
CA SER A 321 -45.90 -19.61 0.13
C SER A 321 -45.07 -20.26 -0.97
N ALA A 322 -43.87 -19.80 -1.16
CA ALA A 322 -42.90 -20.38 -2.07
C ALA A 322 -41.65 -20.82 -1.34
N ARG A 323 -41.01 -21.86 -1.86
CA ARG A 323 -39.67 -22.28 -1.40
C ARG A 323 -38.68 -22.18 -2.56
N VAL A 324 -37.62 -21.39 -2.38
CA VAL A 324 -36.50 -21.28 -3.30
C VAL A 324 -35.31 -21.99 -2.67
N THR A 325 -34.67 -22.90 -3.42
CA THR A 325 -33.51 -23.64 -2.93
C THR A 325 -32.35 -23.48 -3.90
N VAL A 326 -31.17 -23.13 -3.38
CA VAL A 326 -29.90 -23.15 -4.10
C VAL A 326 -29.10 -24.35 -3.63
N LEU A 327 -28.77 -25.25 -4.53
CA LEU A 327 -27.98 -26.44 -4.25
C LEU A 327 -26.66 -26.42 -5.03
N GLY A 328 -25.55 -26.32 -4.29
CA GLY A 328 -24.19 -26.45 -4.82
C GLY A 328 -23.68 -27.89 -4.77
N SER A 329 -23.01 -28.36 -5.82
CA SER A 329 -22.41 -29.69 -5.87
C SER A 329 -21.02 -29.68 -6.52
N GLY A 330 -20.10 -28.85 -5.99
CA GLY A 330 -18.72 -28.77 -6.45
C GLY A 330 -18.54 -28.17 -7.84
N ASN A 331 -19.07 -28.78 -8.89
CA ASN A 331 -18.98 -28.33 -10.27
C ASN A 331 -20.33 -27.91 -10.90
N ALA A 332 -21.42 -27.94 -10.11
CA ALA A 332 -22.74 -27.58 -10.59
C ALA A 332 -23.48 -26.73 -9.54
N VAL A 333 -24.38 -25.88 -10.01
CA VAL A 333 -25.37 -25.19 -9.18
C VAL A 333 -26.74 -25.39 -9.75
N THR A 334 -27.68 -25.69 -8.86
CA THR A 334 -29.09 -25.85 -9.16
C THR A 334 -29.89 -24.83 -8.37
N VAL A 335 -30.75 -24.08 -9.02
CA VAL A 335 -31.70 -23.16 -8.38
C VAL A 335 -33.09 -23.71 -8.66
N SER A 336 -33.86 -23.99 -7.62
CA SER A 336 -35.22 -24.49 -7.73
C SER A 336 -36.20 -23.63 -6.99
N ILE A 337 -37.44 -23.56 -7.50
CA ILE A 337 -38.58 -22.94 -6.81
C ILE A 337 -39.75 -23.90 -6.81
N VAL A 338 -40.43 -23.99 -5.66
CA VAL A 338 -41.67 -24.72 -5.49
C VAL A 338 -42.71 -23.76 -4.98
N ILE A 339 -43.86 -23.72 -5.66
CA ILE A 339 -44.99 -22.82 -5.32
C ILE A 339 -46.33 -23.48 -5.67
N PRO A 340 -47.43 -23.24 -4.93
CA PRO A 340 -48.77 -23.72 -5.30
C PRO A 340 -49.20 -23.21 -6.69
N GLY A 341 -49.74 -24.11 -7.50
CA GLY A 341 -50.23 -23.81 -8.82
C GLY A 341 -50.24 -25.04 -9.75
N VAL A 342 -50.80 -24.86 -10.93
CA VAL A 342 -50.84 -25.90 -11.97
C VAL A 342 -50.31 -25.35 -13.28
N VAL A 343 -49.35 -26.06 -13.84
CA VAL A 343 -48.90 -25.78 -15.23
C VAL A 343 -49.53 -26.75 -16.15
N THR A 344 -50.09 -26.28 -17.25
CA THR A 344 -50.84 -27.10 -18.22
C THR A 344 -49.94 -27.97 -19.08
N GLN A 345 -48.62 -27.79 -19.05
CA GLN A 345 -47.68 -28.55 -19.85
C GLN A 345 -46.31 -28.56 -19.21
N GLU A 346 -45.71 -29.75 -19.07
CA GLU A 346 -44.28 -29.85 -18.69
C GLU A 346 -43.41 -29.23 -19.80
N VAL A 347 -42.56 -28.30 -19.40
CA VAL A 347 -41.64 -27.61 -20.31
C VAL A 347 -40.23 -27.94 -19.91
N VAL A 348 -39.51 -28.64 -20.80
CA VAL A 348 -38.07 -28.77 -20.70
C VAL A 348 -37.43 -27.83 -21.73
N THR A 349 -36.72 -26.83 -21.26
CA THR A 349 -35.95 -25.96 -22.13
C THR A 349 -34.48 -26.25 -21.97
N ASP A 350 -33.96 -27.04 -22.90
CA ASP A 350 -32.55 -27.39 -22.95
C ASP A 350 -31.82 -26.35 -23.79
N ALA A 351 -31.42 -25.24 -23.16
CA ALA A 351 -30.64 -24.19 -23.78
C ALA A 351 -29.27 -24.09 -23.12
N PRO A 352 -28.25 -24.83 -23.60
CA PRO A 352 -26.93 -24.76 -23.04
C PRO A 352 -26.43 -23.32 -22.87
N PRO A 353 -25.77 -22.97 -21.76
CA PRO A 353 -25.25 -23.85 -20.69
C PRO A 353 -26.19 -24.04 -19.48
N VAL A 354 -27.44 -23.60 -19.51
CA VAL A 354 -28.42 -23.76 -18.42
C VAL A 354 -29.61 -24.59 -18.92
N THR A 355 -29.95 -25.66 -18.18
CA THR A 355 -31.13 -26.50 -18.40
C THR A 355 -32.23 -26.05 -17.44
N VAL A 356 -33.46 -25.90 -17.93
CA VAL A 356 -34.62 -25.55 -17.11
C VAL A 356 -35.68 -26.63 -17.25
N HIS A 357 -36.11 -27.19 -16.12
CA HIS A 357 -37.18 -28.16 -16.04
C HIS A 357 -38.34 -27.56 -15.26
N THR A 358 -39.55 -27.70 -15.79
CA THR A 358 -40.78 -27.29 -15.11
C THR A 358 -41.72 -28.49 -15.08
N THR A 359 -42.15 -28.85 -13.87
CA THR A 359 -43.07 -29.95 -13.65
C THR A 359 -44.15 -29.58 -12.65
N THR A 360 -45.27 -30.26 -12.64
CA THR A 360 -46.36 -30.12 -11.68
C THR A 360 -46.61 -31.43 -10.98
N ALA A 361 -46.58 -31.44 -9.67
CA ALA A 361 -46.93 -32.58 -8.83
C ALA A 361 -47.74 -32.09 -7.60
N ASP A 362 -48.80 -32.78 -7.28
CA ASP A 362 -49.64 -32.53 -6.08
C ASP A 362 -50.15 -31.08 -5.97
N GLY A 363 -50.48 -30.43 -7.08
CA GLY A 363 -50.94 -29.04 -7.07
C GLY A 363 -49.83 -28.02 -6.83
N MET A 364 -48.57 -28.41 -6.91
CA MET A 364 -47.41 -27.57 -6.80
C MET A 364 -46.68 -27.48 -8.12
N ILE A 365 -46.21 -26.30 -8.47
CA ILE A 365 -45.31 -26.06 -9.59
C ILE A 365 -43.89 -26.18 -9.05
N TRP A 366 -43.06 -27.00 -9.68
CA TRP A 366 -41.64 -27.12 -9.44
C TRP A 366 -40.90 -26.66 -10.69
N VAL A 367 -40.09 -25.62 -10.55
CA VAL A 367 -39.17 -25.15 -11.58
C VAL A 367 -37.75 -25.31 -11.09
N GLU A 368 -36.92 -25.93 -11.91
CA GLU A 368 -35.52 -26.17 -11.60
C GLU A 368 -34.65 -25.67 -12.75
N ALA A 369 -33.67 -24.83 -12.45
CA ALA A 369 -32.65 -24.36 -13.37
C ALA A 369 -31.28 -24.87 -12.91
N ARG A 370 -30.56 -25.52 -13.78
CA ARG A 370 -29.27 -26.16 -13.48
C ARG A 370 -28.18 -25.73 -14.45
N TRP A 371 -27.01 -25.45 -13.88
CA TRP A 371 -25.78 -25.16 -14.61
C TRP A 371 -24.64 -26.00 -14.06
N TRP A 372 -23.75 -26.43 -14.95
CA TRP A 372 -22.50 -27.13 -14.61
C TRP A 372 -21.33 -26.54 -15.38
N THR A 373 -20.11 -26.56 -14.78
CA THR A 373 -18.85 -26.10 -15.38
C THR A 373 -18.25 -27.18 -16.28
#